data_f4ab3773515d7641844acd3717d0191b
#
_entry.id   f4ab3773515d7641844acd3717d0191b
#
_cell.length_a   1.000
_cell.length_b   1.000
_cell.length_c   1.000
_cell.angle_alpha   90.00
_cell.angle_beta   90.00
_cell.angle_gamma   90.00
#
_symmetry.space_group_name_H-M   'P 1'
#
loop_
_entity.id
_entity.type
_entity.pdbx_description
1 polymer ?
#
loop_
_entity_poly.entity_id
_entity_poly.type
_entity_poly.pdbx_seq_one_letter_code
_entity_poly.pdbx_strand_id
1 'polypeptide(L)'
;MKITRRSVIAAALASPMFRPAAILAADTVTIRIGALKLIHSITPWFYERFVPEGYRVEIVPFESPTDGKSAVVTRSVDFGTFGIAAGILGAAAHEPVVVFSSSCNKGMAVVARKDTPIDSIRDLKGRRVAIWPGSTQEVFILERLRMEGMSVRDIEPVRVSFSEMPAALARGDVQAYVGAEPGPGLSISSGVGKIVEYPYSTAMGSLNMILAAHRDTLAEKPDFARLVLKLQKQGSEFAMSHPDEMVAMTVAKLGMKKEAVAASVGNVELNWQMTPKMQEEARSYAEHMLELKQIRAVPDFATFMDPRFSDELARPA
;
A
#
# COMPACT_ATOMS: atom_id res chain seq x y z
N MET A 1 91.17 -31.97 24.79
CA MET A 1 90.35 -32.02 26.01
C MET A 1 88.91 -31.85 25.56
N LYS A 2 88.09 -32.94 25.71
CA LYS A 2 86.75 -33.09 25.10
C LYS A 2 85.70 -32.56 26.13
N ILE A 3 84.83 -31.66 25.72
CA ILE A 3 83.70 -31.19 26.50
C ILE A 3 82.44 -31.81 25.91
N THR A 4 81.72 -32.56 26.72
CA THR A 4 80.48 -33.30 26.40
C THR A 4 79.30 -32.42 26.47
N ARG A 5 78.40 -32.47 25.46
CA ARG A 5 77.13 -31.80 25.41
C ARG A 5 76.09 -32.52 26.26
N ARG A 6 75.50 -31.78 27.21
CA ARG A 6 74.31 -32.24 27.94
C ARG A 6 73.01 -31.80 27.18
N SER A 7 72.22 -32.76 26.83
CA SER A 7 70.92 -32.60 26.22
C SER A 7 69.90 -32.11 27.28
N VAL A 8 69.26 -30.98 27.05
CA VAL A 8 68.11 -30.49 27.82
C VAL A 8 66.84 -30.87 27.03
N ILE A 9 66.04 -31.74 27.62
CA ILE A 9 64.71 -32.09 27.11
C ILE A 9 63.76 -31.02 27.62
N ALA A 10 63.22 -30.21 26.70
CA ALA A 10 62.15 -29.27 27.00
C ALA A 10 60.80 -29.98 26.80
N ALA A 11 60.07 -30.21 27.88
CA ALA A 11 58.70 -30.67 27.85
C ALA A 11 57.78 -29.55 27.36
N ALA A 12 57.23 -29.71 26.14
CA ALA A 12 56.22 -28.78 25.62
C ALA A 12 54.85 -29.08 26.27
N LEU A 13 54.39 -28.22 27.13
CA LEU A 13 53.02 -28.19 27.65
C LEU A 13 52.07 -27.80 26.52
N ALA A 14 51.31 -28.77 26.00
CA ALA A 14 50.24 -28.53 25.06
C ALA A 14 49.05 -27.91 25.79
N SER A 15 48.91 -26.60 25.71
CA SER A 15 47.68 -25.91 26.09
C SER A 15 46.59 -26.19 25.05
N PRO A 16 45.38 -26.59 25.48
CA PRO A 16 44.29 -26.73 24.54
C PRO A 16 43.92 -25.33 24.04
N MET A 17 44.21 -25.03 22.77
CA MET A 17 43.65 -23.85 22.10
C MET A 17 42.12 -24.00 22.04
N PHE A 18 41.39 -23.31 22.93
CA PHE A 18 39.98 -22.99 22.74
C PHE A 18 39.89 -22.15 21.48
N ARG A 19 39.53 -22.77 20.36
CA ARG A 19 39.05 -22.03 19.19
C ARG A 19 37.67 -21.53 19.57
N PRO A 20 37.45 -20.19 19.61
CA PRO A 20 36.09 -19.70 19.71
C PRO A 20 35.34 -20.23 18.48
N ALA A 21 34.25 -20.97 18.73
CA ALA A 21 33.32 -21.31 17.67
C ALA A 21 32.87 -19.99 17.07
N ALA A 22 33.23 -19.71 15.82
CA ALA A 22 32.67 -18.61 15.09
C ALA A 22 31.16 -18.90 15.02
N ILE A 23 30.39 -18.17 15.81
CA ILE A 23 28.95 -18.09 15.64
C ILE A 23 28.79 -17.53 14.24
N LEU A 24 28.51 -18.39 13.27
CA LEU A 24 28.04 -18.00 11.95
C LEU A 24 26.74 -17.21 12.23
N ALA A 25 26.84 -15.88 12.14
CA ALA A 25 25.63 -15.06 12.15
C ALA A 25 24.74 -15.61 11.02
N ALA A 26 23.60 -16.17 11.38
CA ALA A 26 22.65 -16.65 10.40
C ALA A 26 22.35 -15.47 9.46
N ASP A 27 22.45 -15.72 8.13
CA ASP A 27 22.21 -14.67 7.13
C ASP A 27 20.79 -14.10 7.34
N THR A 28 20.72 -12.81 7.64
CA THR A 28 19.43 -12.12 7.85
C THR A 28 18.65 -12.08 6.55
N VAL A 29 17.47 -12.67 6.52
CA VAL A 29 16.57 -12.68 5.36
C VAL A 29 15.92 -11.31 5.22
N THR A 30 16.11 -10.66 4.08
CA THR A 30 15.46 -9.37 3.78
C THR A 30 14.10 -9.58 3.15
N ILE A 31 13.08 -8.94 3.73
CA ILE A 31 11.71 -8.86 3.19
C ILE A 31 11.56 -7.51 2.51
N ARG A 32 11.46 -7.47 1.18
CA ARG A 32 11.27 -6.23 0.41
C ARG A 32 9.79 -5.97 0.20
N ILE A 33 9.28 -4.88 0.77
CA ILE A 33 7.88 -4.48 0.67
C ILE A 33 7.77 -3.19 -0.13
N GLY A 34 7.07 -3.25 -1.26
CA GLY A 34 6.68 -2.06 -2.02
C GLY A 34 5.53 -1.32 -1.33
N ALA A 35 5.64 -0.02 -1.17
CA ALA A 35 4.60 0.79 -0.54
C ALA A 35 4.43 2.14 -1.24
N LEU A 36 3.19 2.59 -1.43
CA LEU A 36 2.91 3.92 -1.92
C LEU A 36 3.26 4.97 -0.85
N LYS A 37 3.75 6.14 -1.29
CA LYS A 37 3.99 7.29 -0.42
C LYS A 37 2.70 7.97 0.04
N LEU A 38 1.81 7.18 0.61
CA LEU A 38 0.49 7.59 1.10
C LEU A 38 0.26 6.98 2.49
N ILE A 39 -0.58 7.61 3.30
CA ILE A 39 -0.99 7.09 4.61
C ILE A 39 -1.64 5.70 4.53
N HIS A 40 -2.29 5.39 3.41
CA HIS A 40 -2.88 4.08 3.11
C HIS A 40 -1.89 2.91 3.11
N SER A 41 -0.62 3.18 2.85
CA SER A 41 0.45 2.19 2.79
C SER A 41 1.43 2.34 3.95
N ILE A 42 1.03 2.97 5.06
CA ILE A 42 1.94 3.20 6.21
C ILE A 42 2.18 1.93 7.04
N THR A 43 1.30 0.94 6.97
CA THR A 43 1.39 -0.30 7.77
C THR A 43 2.76 -0.99 7.68
N PRO A 44 3.41 -1.15 6.51
CA PRO A 44 4.71 -1.82 6.41
C PRO A 44 5.83 -1.17 7.24
N TRP A 45 5.77 0.13 7.51
CA TRP A 45 6.77 0.78 8.36
C TRP A 45 6.66 0.41 9.84
N PHE A 46 5.55 -0.21 10.26
CA PHE A 46 5.38 -0.77 11.60
C PHE A 46 5.88 -2.21 11.71
N TYR A 47 6.20 -2.89 10.60
CA TYR A 47 6.63 -4.30 10.61
C TYR A 47 7.91 -4.51 11.42
N GLU A 48 8.84 -3.55 11.45
CA GLU A 48 10.08 -3.63 12.23
C GLU A 48 9.84 -3.86 13.73
N ARG A 49 8.64 -3.51 14.24
CA ARG A 49 8.26 -3.74 15.65
C ARG A 49 7.93 -5.21 15.94
N PHE A 50 7.61 -5.97 14.90
CA PHE A 50 7.02 -7.30 15.02
C PHE A 50 7.81 -8.37 14.25
N VAL A 51 8.75 -7.96 13.41
CA VAL A 51 9.54 -8.88 12.61
C VAL A 51 10.41 -9.76 13.53
N PRO A 52 10.38 -11.11 13.36
CA PRO A 52 11.16 -12.01 14.20
C PRO A 52 12.66 -11.91 13.91
N GLU A 53 13.47 -12.38 14.86
CA GLU A 53 14.92 -12.53 14.69
C GLU A 53 15.24 -13.35 13.43
N GLY A 54 16.32 -12.99 12.73
CA GLY A 54 16.71 -13.59 11.45
C GLY A 54 16.03 -12.96 10.22
N TYR A 55 15.12 -11.99 10.41
CA TYR A 55 14.51 -11.23 9.31
C TYR A 55 14.71 -9.73 9.50
N ARG A 56 14.70 -9.00 8.37
CA ARG A 56 14.64 -7.54 8.34
C ARG A 56 13.69 -7.08 7.26
N VAL A 57 13.07 -5.95 7.44
CA VAL A 57 12.14 -5.35 6.47
C VAL A 57 12.83 -4.20 5.73
N GLU A 58 12.69 -4.19 4.42
CA GLU A 58 13.12 -3.09 3.55
C GLU A 58 11.90 -2.56 2.82
N ILE A 59 11.58 -1.28 3.04
CA ILE A 59 10.47 -0.63 2.35
C ILE A 59 10.97 0.08 1.11
N VAL A 60 10.38 -0.26 -0.05
CA VAL A 60 10.63 0.37 -1.35
C VAL A 60 9.45 1.29 -1.66
N PRO A 61 9.62 2.62 -1.54
CA PRO A 61 8.52 3.56 -1.75
C PRO A 61 8.27 3.80 -3.24
N PHE A 62 6.98 3.90 -3.62
CA PHE A 62 6.51 4.20 -4.98
C PHE A 62 5.64 5.45 -5.02
N GLU A 63 5.63 6.13 -6.17
CA GLU A 63 4.79 7.32 -6.40
C GLU A 63 3.43 6.96 -7.04
N SER A 64 3.34 5.81 -7.73
CA SER A 64 2.10 5.42 -8.40
C SER A 64 1.69 3.97 -8.11
N PRO A 65 0.37 3.66 -8.13
CA PRO A 65 -0.12 2.29 -7.97
C PRO A 65 0.40 1.34 -9.05
N THR A 66 0.60 1.85 -10.26
CA THR A 66 1.13 1.06 -11.39
C THR A 66 2.59 0.65 -11.17
N ASP A 67 3.41 1.54 -10.60
CA ASP A 67 4.81 1.21 -10.28
C ASP A 67 4.86 0.12 -9.20
N GLY A 68 4.03 0.25 -8.15
CA GLY A 68 3.92 -0.77 -7.09
C GLY A 68 3.51 -2.14 -7.64
N LYS A 69 2.48 -2.18 -8.51
CA LYS A 69 2.06 -3.40 -9.20
C LYS A 69 3.19 -3.97 -10.06
N SER A 70 3.85 -3.14 -10.86
CA SER A 70 4.94 -3.57 -11.74
C SER A 70 6.14 -4.13 -10.98
N ALA A 71 6.46 -3.55 -9.81
CA ALA A 71 7.51 -4.05 -8.94
C ALA A 71 7.23 -5.45 -8.38
N VAL A 72 5.96 -5.76 -8.06
CA VAL A 72 5.52 -7.11 -7.69
C VAL A 72 5.63 -8.07 -8.87
N VAL A 73 5.15 -7.69 -10.05
CA VAL A 73 5.18 -8.51 -11.27
C VAL A 73 6.61 -8.85 -11.69
N THR A 74 7.53 -7.91 -11.58
CA THR A 74 8.96 -8.11 -11.91
C THR A 74 9.77 -8.74 -10.76
N ARG A 75 9.15 -9.00 -9.61
CA ARG A 75 9.81 -9.47 -8.39
C ARG A 75 10.94 -8.57 -7.88
N SER A 76 10.93 -7.27 -8.23
CA SER A 76 11.86 -6.29 -7.66
C SER A 76 11.55 -6.01 -6.19
N VAL A 77 10.31 -6.28 -5.76
CA VAL A 77 9.90 -6.44 -4.36
C VAL A 77 9.27 -7.82 -4.16
N ASP A 78 9.28 -8.32 -2.93
CA ASP A 78 8.67 -9.61 -2.60
C ASP A 78 7.15 -9.49 -2.46
N PHE A 79 6.68 -8.36 -1.89
CA PHE A 79 5.27 -8.03 -1.69
C PHE A 79 5.06 -6.54 -1.96
N GLY A 80 3.80 -6.13 -2.22
CA GLY A 80 3.51 -4.72 -2.46
C GLY A 80 2.12 -4.31 -2.00
N THR A 81 2.01 -3.08 -1.46
CA THR A 81 0.74 -2.43 -1.15
C THR A 81 0.44 -1.35 -2.19
N PHE A 82 -0.68 -1.49 -2.90
CA PHE A 82 -1.13 -0.56 -3.93
C PHE A 82 -2.64 -0.65 -4.13
N GLY A 83 -3.21 0.29 -4.90
CA GLY A 83 -4.65 0.33 -5.14
C GLY A 83 -5.19 -0.88 -5.88
N ILE A 84 -6.38 -1.35 -5.48
CA ILE A 84 -7.05 -2.53 -6.06
C ILE A 84 -7.21 -2.41 -7.58
N ALA A 85 -7.48 -1.21 -8.12
CA ALA A 85 -7.63 -1.00 -9.56
C ALA A 85 -6.37 -1.37 -10.35
N ALA A 86 -5.17 -1.03 -9.84
CA ALA A 86 -3.92 -1.43 -10.48
C ALA A 86 -3.72 -2.96 -10.47
N GLY A 87 -4.14 -3.64 -9.39
CA GLY A 87 -4.18 -5.10 -9.33
C GLY A 87 -5.09 -5.71 -10.37
N ILE A 88 -6.30 -5.19 -10.50
CA ILE A 88 -7.30 -5.64 -11.50
C ILE A 88 -6.77 -5.42 -12.93
N LEU A 89 -6.16 -4.25 -13.21
CA LEU A 89 -5.52 -3.98 -14.51
C LEU A 89 -4.46 -5.04 -14.85
N GLY A 90 -3.61 -5.39 -13.88
CA GLY A 90 -2.59 -6.43 -14.04
C GLY A 90 -3.21 -7.81 -14.29
N ALA A 91 -4.18 -8.21 -13.47
CA ALA A 91 -4.85 -9.49 -13.61
C ALA A 91 -5.62 -9.61 -14.94
N ALA A 92 -6.29 -8.54 -15.38
CA ALA A 92 -6.97 -8.49 -16.69
C ALA A 92 -6.00 -8.53 -17.88
N ALA A 93 -4.74 -8.14 -17.67
CA ALA A 93 -3.64 -8.30 -18.62
C ALA A 93 -2.88 -9.63 -18.46
N HIS A 94 -3.41 -10.57 -17.67
CA HIS A 94 -2.79 -11.87 -17.36
C HIS A 94 -1.41 -11.79 -16.68
N GLU A 95 -1.08 -10.67 -16.05
CA GLU A 95 0.13 -10.53 -15.23
C GLU A 95 0.02 -11.42 -13.97
N PRO A 96 1.14 -11.96 -13.47
CA PRO A 96 1.14 -12.92 -12.35
C PRO A 96 1.00 -12.26 -10.97
N VAL A 97 0.13 -11.28 -10.85
CA VAL A 97 -0.19 -10.58 -9.60
C VAL A 97 -1.34 -11.28 -8.87
N VAL A 98 -1.16 -11.56 -7.58
CA VAL A 98 -2.16 -12.20 -6.72
C VAL A 98 -2.34 -11.38 -5.45
N VAL A 99 -3.58 -11.04 -5.14
CA VAL A 99 -3.98 -10.40 -3.88
C VAL A 99 -4.16 -11.49 -2.82
N PHE A 100 -3.51 -11.37 -1.67
CA PHE A 100 -3.66 -12.33 -0.58
C PHE A 100 -4.07 -11.68 0.75
N SER A 101 -4.24 -10.35 0.75
CA SER A 101 -4.73 -9.59 1.90
C SER A 101 -5.31 -8.24 1.47
N SER A 102 -6.21 -7.70 2.29
CA SER A 102 -6.51 -6.27 2.29
C SER A 102 -5.33 -5.48 2.88
N SER A 103 -5.28 -4.18 2.63
CA SER A 103 -4.30 -3.29 3.27
C SER A 103 -4.95 -2.04 3.86
N CYS A 104 -5.88 -1.42 3.15
CA CYS A 104 -6.58 -0.23 3.63
C CYS A 104 -7.91 -0.04 2.92
N ASN A 105 -8.93 0.36 3.67
CA ASN A 105 -10.21 0.88 3.18
C ASN A 105 -10.25 2.40 3.33
N LYS A 106 -11.21 3.04 2.68
CA LYS A 106 -11.46 4.49 2.74
C LYS A 106 -10.27 5.34 2.27
N GLY A 107 -10.12 6.53 2.82
CA GLY A 107 -8.97 7.42 2.60
C GLY A 107 -8.96 8.13 1.25
N MET A 108 -10.09 8.23 0.54
CA MET A 108 -10.22 9.04 -0.66
C MET A 108 -11.34 10.06 -0.52
N ALA A 109 -11.21 11.18 -1.23
CA ALA A 109 -12.24 12.20 -1.29
C ALA A 109 -12.23 12.92 -2.64
N VAL A 110 -13.41 13.43 -3.02
CA VAL A 110 -13.54 14.48 -4.01
C VAL A 110 -13.44 15.82 -3.27
N VAL A 111 -12.43 16.60 -3.62
CA VAL A 111 -12.11 17.90 -2.99
C VAL A 111 -12.23 18.99 -4.03
N ALA A 112 -12.94 20.06 -3.70
CA ALA A 112 -13.02 21.26 -4.53
C ALA A 112 -12.34 22.45 -3.86
N ARG A 113 -11.94 23.44 -4.64
CA ARG A 113 -11.54 24.74 -4.10
C ARG A 113 -12.69 25.34 -3.31
N LYS A 114 -12.38 25.89 -2.14
CA LYS A 114 -13.38 26.46 -1.23
C LYS A 114 -14.12 27.64 -1.81
N ASP A 115 -13.48 28.42 -2.69
CA ASP A 115 -14.02 29.61 -3.35
C ASP A 115 -14.80 29.30 -4.65
N THR A 116 -15.06 28.01 -4.93
CA THR A 116 -15.85 27.60 -6.12
C THR A 116 -17.23 27.09 -5.73
N PRO A 117 -18.25 27.27 -6.61
CA PRO A 117 -19.59 26.74 -6.40
C PRO A 117 -19.67 25.26 -6.80
N ILE A 118 -18.79 24.41 -6.23
CA ILE A 118 -18.76 22.97 -6.46
C ILE A 118 -19.13 22.29 -5.14
N ASP A 119 -20.39 21.88 -4.99
CA ASP A 119 -20.92 21.25 -3.77
C ASP A 119 -21.41 19.83 -4.01
N SER A 120 -21.42 19.38 -5.28
CA SER A 120 -21.80 18.03 -5.69
C SER A 120 -20.97 17.53 -6.87
N ILE A 121 -21.09 16.24 -7.20
CA ILE A 121 -20.45 15.64 -8.39
C ILE A 121 -20.97 16.29 -9.67
N ARG A 122 -22.24 16.72 -9.73
CA ARG A 122 -22.81 17.40 -10.90
C ARG A 122 -22.14 18.74 -11.20
N ASP A 123 -21.67 19.44 -10.18
CA ASP A 123 -21.01 20.74 -10.32
C ASP A 123 -19.61 20.65 -10.91
N LEU A 124 -19.07 19.43 -11.06
CA LEU A 124 -17.81 19.16 -11.76
C LEU A 124 -17.92 19.38 -13.28
N LYS A 125 -19.14 19.49 -13.84
CA LYS A 125 -19.33 19.68 -15.28
C LYS A 125 -18.59 20.92 -15.79
N GLY A 126 -17.74 20.73 -16.82
CA GLY A 126 -16.90 21.76 -17.41
C GLY A 126 -15.77 22.27 -16.48
N ARG A 127 -15.46 21.56 -15.41
CA ARG A 127 -14.38 21.93 -14.48
C ARG A 127 -13.11 21.13 -14.75
N ARG A 128 -11.95 21.74 -14.51
CA ARG A 128 -10.67 21.05 -14.50
C ARG A 128 -10.57 20.23 -13.20
N VAL A 129 -10.55 18.91 -13.36
CA VAL A 129 -10.52 17.97 -12.23
C VAL A 129 -9.27 17.13 -12.30
N ALA A 130 -8.42 17.20 -11.26
CA ALA A 130 -7.24 16.37 -11.20
C ALA A 130 -7.60 14.91 -10.88
N ILE A 131 -7.08 14.01 -11.71
CA ILE A 131 -7.27 12.56 -11.61
C ILE A 131 -5.93 11.89 -11.89
N TRP A 132 -5.66 10.76 -11.21
CA TRP A 132 -4.51 9.90 -11.52
C TRP A 132 -4.97 8.66 -12.27
N PRO A 133 -4.66 8.52 -13.58
CA PRO A 133 -5.10 7.39 -14.39
C PRO A 133 -4.59 6.04 -13.87
N GLY A 134 -5.42 5.01 -13.93
CA GLY A 134 -5.13 3.65 -13.45
C GLY A 134 -5.18 3.50 -11.93
N SER A 135 -5.70 4.51 -11.23
CA SER A 135 -5.88 4.49 -9.78
C SER A 135 -7.29 4.06 -9.38
N THR A 136 -7.43 3.59 -8.15
CA THR A 136 -8.71 3.32 -7.49
C THR A 136 -9.61 4.56 -7.49
N GLN A 137 -9.04 5.74 -7.25
CA GLN A 137 -9.74 7.04 -7.25
C GLN A 137 -10.31 7.39 -8.62
N GLU A 138 -9.63 7.05 -9.70
CA GLU A 138 -10.18 7.23 -11.05
C GLU A 138 -11.43 6.38 -11.25
N VAL A 139 -11.41 5.11 -10.90
CA VAL A 139 -12.59 4.24 -11.05
C VAL A 139 -13.77 4.79 -10.27
N PHE A 140 -13.56 5.27 -9.05
CA PHE A 140 -14.60 5.87 -8.23
C PHE A 140 -15.21 7.11 -8.88
N ILE A 141 -14.40 8.06 -9.35
CA ILE A 141 -14.97 9.28 -9.92
C ILE A 141 -15.70 9.00 -11.23
N LEU A 142 -15.20 8.09 -12.06
CA LEU A 142 -15.85 7.71 -13.30
C LEU A 142 -17.22 7.08 -13.02
N GLU A 143 -17.32 6.21 -12.01
CA GLU A 143 -18.59 5.62 -11.60
C GLU A 143 -19.53 6.68 -11.00
N ARG A 144 -19.03 7.58 -10.14
CA ARG A 144 -19.85 8.64 -9.57
C ARG A 144 -20.39 9.60 -10.65
N LEU A 145 -19.58 9.94 -11.65
CA LEU A 145 -20.04 10.69 -12.82
C LEU A 145 -21.15 9.93 -13.56
N ARG A 146 -20.97 8.62 -13.80
CA ARG A 146 -21.97 7.77 -14.47
C ARG A 146 -23.30 7.74 -13.71
N MET A 147 -23.26 7.61 -12.38
CA MET A 147 -24.46 7.64 -11.53
C MET A 147 -25.23 8.97 -11.62
N GLU A 148 -24.53 10.06 -11.91
CA GLU A 148 -25.12 11.39 -12.14
C GLU A 148 -25.52 11.62 -13.62
N GLY A 149 -25.46 10.59 -14.47
CA GLY A 149 -25.74 10.69 -15.91
C GLY A 149 -24.66 11.44 -16.69
N MET A 150 -23.47 11.54 -16.13
CA MET A 150 -22.29 12.21 -16.69
C MET A 150 -21.22 11.19 -17.11
N SER A 151 -20.21 11.67 -17.79
CA SER A 151 -19.02 10.91 -18.16
C SER A 151 -17.75 11.75 -17.96
N VAL A 152 -16.59 11.14 -18.15
CA VAL A 152 -15.31 11.87 -18.14
C VAL A 152 -15.24 13.00 -19.18
N ARG A 153 -16.06 12.95 -20.24
CA ARG A 153 -16.14 14.00 -21.27
C ARG A 153 -16.89 15.25 -20.80
N ASP A 154 -17.64 15.14 -19.72
CA ASP A 154 -18.36 16.25 -19.12
C ASP A 154 -17.49 17.10 -18.18
N ILE A 155 -16.27 16.65 -17.88
CA ILE A 155 -15.25 17.35 -17.10
C ILE A 155 -14.01 17.59 -17.96
N GLU A 156 -13.07 18.41 -17.48
CA GLU A 156 -11.74 18.55 -18.06
C GLU A 156 -10.71 17.79 -17.18
N PRO A 157 -10.44 16.51 -17.47
CA PRO A 157 -9.55 15.71 -16.62
C PRO A 157 -8.09 16.15 -16.79
N VAL A 158 -7.42 16.41 -15.68
CA VAL A 158 -6.01 16.80 -15.64
C VAL A 158 -5.23 15.73 -14.90
N ARG A 159 -4.17 15.19 -15.55
CA ARG A 159 -3.29 14.21 -14.89
C ARG A 159 -2.38 14.92 -13.89
N VAL A 160 -2.59 14.66 -12.60
CA VAL A 160 -1.77 15.19 -11.51
C VAL A 160 -1.48 14.06 -10.51
N SER A 161 -0.23 13.96 -10.03
CA SER A 161 0.11 12.98 -8.99
C SER A 161 -0.59 13.31 -7.66
N PHE A 162 -0.86 12.30 -6.84
CA PHE A 162 -1.53 12.49 -5.55
C PHE A 162 -0.81 13.51 -4.66
N SER A 163 0.52 13.50 -4.65
CA SER A 163 1.35 14.44 -3.88
C SER A 163 1.20 15.88 -4.35
N GLU A 164 0.92 16.09 -5.65
CA GLU A 164 0.80 17.42 -6.27
C GLU A 164 -0.63 17.97 -6.29
N MET A 165 -1.66 17.14 -6.11
CA MET A 165 -3.06 17.56 -6.20
C MET A 165 -3.41 18.74 -5.27
N PRO A 166 -3.00 18.75 -3.97
CA PRO A 166 -3.28 19.90 -3.09
C PRO A 166 -2.64 21.21 -3.58
N ALA A 167 -1.40 21.12 -4.09
CA ALA A 167 -0.69 22.27 -4.61
C ALA A 167 -1.33 22.79 -5.91
N ALA A 168 -1.74 21.90 -6.81
CA ALA A 168 -2.46 22.26 -8.03
C ALA A 168 -3.81 22.93 -7.73
N LEU A 169 -4.53 22.43 -6.72
CA LEU A 169 -5.76 23.05 -6.22
C LEU A 169 -5.49 24.45 -5.66
N ALA A 170 -4.45 24.63 -4.84
CA ALA A 170 -4.10 25.90 -4.23
C ALA A 170 -3.72 26.96 -5.26
N ARG A 171 -2.97 26.60 -6.30
CA ARG A 171 -2.61 27.49 -7.42
C ARG A 171 -3.79 27.84 -8.35
N GLY A 172 -4.88 27.04 -8.29
CA GLY A 172 -6.01 27.18 -9.22
C GLY A 172 -5.78 26.53 -10.59
N ASP A 173 -4.76 25.67 -10.71
CA ASP A 173 -4.54 24.87 -11.90
C ASP A 173 -5.69 23.91 -12.17
N VAL A 174 -6.35 23.46 -11.10
CA VAL A 174 -7.59 22.68 -11.12
C VAL A 174 -8.61 23.26 -10.13
N GLN A 175 -9.92 23.05 -10.39
CA GLN A 175 -10.99 23.46 -9.50
C GLN A 175 -11.38 22.38 -8.49
N ALA A 176 -11.08 21.12 -8.82
CA ALA A 176 -11.31 19.97 -7.95
C ALA A 176 -10.28 18.88 -8.23
N TYR A 177 -10.21 17.91 -7.33
CA TYR A 177 -9.46 16.68 -7.54
C TYR A 177 -10.12 15.48 -6.85
N VAL A 178 -9.81 14.28 -7.31
CA VAL A 178 -10.15 13.03 -6.64
C VAL A 178 -8.85 12.45 -6.09
N GLY A 179 -8.67 12.58 -4.80
CA GLY A 179 -7.38 12.32 -4.17
C GLY A 179 -7.42 11.27 -3.07
N ALA A 180 -6.21 10.93 -2.64
CA ALA A 180 -5.95 10.01 -1.54
C ALA A 180 -5.36 10.79 -0.36
N GLU A 181 -5.71 10.37 0.86
CA GLU A 181 -5.13 10.96 2.07
C GLU A 181 -3.58 10.79 2.09
N PRO A 182 -2.86 11.82 2.55
CA PRO A 182 -3.33 13.00 3.29
C PRO A 182 -3.59 14.25 2.42
N GLY A 183 -3.73 14.11 1.10
CA GLY A 183 -4.02 15.26 0.20
C GLY A 183 -5.28 16.01 0.58
N PRO A 184 -6.45 15.34 0.74
CA PRO A 184 -7.67 15.96 1.25
C PRO A 184 -7.46 16.68 2.58
N GLY A 185 -6.85 16.01 3.58
CA GLY A 185 -6.55 16.61 4.88
C GLY A 185 -5.68 17.87 4.79
N LEU A 186 -4.70 17.89 3.87
CA LEU A 186 -3.86 19.06 3.61
C LEU A 186 -4.68 20.22 3.02
N SER A 187 -5.55 19.94 2.05
CA SER A 187 -6.39 20.98 1.42
C SER A 187 -7.38 21.59 2.40
N ILE A 188 -7.94 20.76 3.30
CA ILE A 188 -8.87 21.22 4.33
C ILE A 188 -8.15 22.01 5.42
N SER A 189 -7.06 21.48 5.98
CA SER A 189 -6.31 22.12 7.06
C SER A 189 -5.65 23.44 6.64
N SER A 190 -5.31 23.59 5.35
CA SER A 190 -4.81 24.86 4.79
C SER A 190 -5.93 25.86 4.45
N GLY A 191 -7.19 25.48 4.56
CA GLY A 191 -8.34 26.33 4.24
C GLY A 191 -8.58 26.56 2.74
N VAL A 192 -7.84 25.87 1.86
CA VAL A 192 -7.94 26.00 0.40
C VAL A 192 -9.07 25.16 -0.18
N GLY A 193 -9.28 23.97 0.37
CA GLY A 193 -10.24 23.00 -0.11
C GLY A 193 -11.47 22.84 0.75
N LYS A 194 -12.51 22.26 0.18
CA LYS A 194 -13.68 21.69 0.87
C LYS A 194 -13.95 20.28 0.35
N ILE A 195 -14.45 19.39 1.21
CA ILE A 195 -14.91 18.06 0.79
C ILE A 195 -16.22 18.23 0.03
N VAL A 196 -16.28 17.68 -1.18
CA VAL A 196 -17.49 17.53 -1.96
C VAL A 196 -18.17 16.22 -1.62
N GLU A 197 -17.40 15.12 -1.62
CA GLU A 197 -17.93 13.80 -1.35
C GLU A 197 -16.82 12.85 -0.90
N TYR A 198 -17.18 11.92 0.01
CA TYR A 198 -16.46 10.67 0.22
C TYR A 198 -17.15 9.59 -0.63
N PRO A 199 -16.53 9.08 -1.70
CA PRO A 199 -17.22 8.33 -2.75
C PRO A 199 -17.47 6.85 -2.40
N TYR A 200 -17.97 6.55 -1.20
CA TYR A 200 -18.15 5.16 -0.71
C TYR A 200 -19.58 4.64 -0.87
N SER A 201 -20.45 5.37 -1.54
CA SER A 201 -21.86 5.01 -1.77
C SER A 201 -22.09 4.09 -2.98
N THR A 202 -21.03 3.66 -3.67
CA THR A 202 -21.08 2.75 -4.81
C THR A 202 -21.00 1.29 -4.35
N ALA A 203 -21.30 0.33 -5.23
CA ALA A 203 -21.12 -1.11 -4.99
C ALA A 203 -19.66 -1.51 -4.76
N MET A 204 -18.70 -0.66 -5.15
CA MET A 204 -17.27 -0.83 -4.84
C MET A 204 -16.95 -0.58 -3.35
N GLY A 205 -17.91 -0.08 -2.58
CA GLY A 205 -17.77 0.15 -1.15
C GLY A 205 -16.62 1.08 -0.80
N SER A 206 -15.80 0.66 0.16
CA SER A 206 -14.67 1.45 0.65
C SER A 206 -13.31 0.81 0.43
N LEU A 207 -13.25 -0.31 -0.29
CA LEU A 207 -11.98 -0.99 -0.62
C LEU A 207 -11.08 -0.03 -1.42
N ASN A 208 -9.84 0.13 -0.97
CA ASN A 208 -8.88 1.03 -1.60
C ASN A 208 -7.56 0.31 -1.92
N MET A 209 -6.88 -0.19 -0.90
CA MET A 209 -5.56 -0.78 -1.04
C MET A 209 -5.54 -2.26 -0.70
N ILE A 210 -4.70 -2.99 -1.41
CA ILE A 210 -4.47 -4.43 -1.26
C ILE A 210 -3.02 -4.69 -0.90
N LEU A 211 -2.75 -5.86 -0.33
CA LEU A 211 -1.42 -6.46 -0.23
C LEU A 211 -1.36 -7.62 -1.23
N ALA A 212 -0.39 -7.55 -2.14
CA ALA A 212 -0.25 -8.49 -3.24
C ALA A 212 1.19 -9.02 -3.36
N ALA A 213 1.32 -10.15 -4.03
CA ALA A 213 2.60 -10.78 -4.37
C ALA A 213 2.58 -11.34 -5.79
N HIS A 214 3.74 -11.69 -6.31
CA HIS A 214 3.84 -12.52 -7.50
C HIS A 214 3.31 -13.93 -7.19
N ARG A 215 2.60 -14.55 -8.15
CA ARG A 215 2.01 -15.90 -8.00
C ARG A 215 3.03 -16.93 -7.51
N ASP A 216 4.22 -16.95 -8.11
CA ASP A 216 5.26 -17.89 -7.73
C ASP A 216 5.80 -17.62 -6.33
N THR A 217 5.83 -16.37 -5.85
CA THR A 217 6.23 -16.07 -4.48
C THR A 217 5.30 -16.74 -3.47
N LEU A 218 3.97 -16.71 -3.72
CA LEU A 218 3.00 -17.39 -2.85
C LEU A 218 3.09 -18.92 -2.94
N ALA A 219 3.41 -19.47 -4.13
CA ALA A 219 3.54 -20.90 -4.35
C ALA A 219 4.84 -21.47 -3.80
N GLU A 220 5.96 -20.79 -4.05
CA GLU A 220 7.31 -21.26 -3.68
C GLU A 220 7.66 -20.98 -2.22
N LYS A 221 7.11 -19.89 -1.64
CA LYS A 221 7.45 -19.41 -0.29
C LYS A 221 6.19 -19.11 0.56
N PRO A 222 5.29 -20.09 0.77
CA PRO A 222 4.03 -19.84 1.49
C PRO A 222 4.25 -19.38 2.95
N ASP A 223 5.29 -19.87 3.63
CA ASP A 223 5.61 -19.46 5.00
C ASP A 223 6.07 -18.00 5.06
N PHE A 224 6.72 -17.53 4.01
CA PHE A 224 7.11 -16.14 3.88
C PHE A 224 5.88 -15.23 3.71
N ALA A 225 4.88 -15.67 2.93
CA ALA A 225 3.59 -14.97 2.81
C ALA A 225 2.82 -14.96 4.14
N ARG A 226 2.81 -16.08 4.90
CA ARG A 226 2.21 -16.14 6.25
C ARG A 226 2.88 -15.17 7.22
N LEU A 227 4.21 -15.10 7.20
CA LEU A 227 4.95 -14.14 8.02
C LEU A 227 4.56 -12.70 7.69
N VAL A 228 4.58 -12.32 6.40
CA VAL A 228 4.23 -10.97 5.97
C VAL A 228 2.78 -10.62 6.30
N LEU A 229 1.84 -11.56 6.15
CA LEU A 229 0.45 -11.33 6.54
C LEU A 229 0.28 -11.15 8.06
N LYS A 230 1.04 -11.90 8.87
CA LYS A 230 1.07 -11.70 10.33
C LYS A 230 1.61 -10.30 10.68
N LEU A 231 2.66 -9.84 9.99
CA LEU A 231 3.18 -8.49 10.16
C LEU A 231 2.17 -7.42 9.72
N GLN A 232 1.44 -7.65 8.62
CA GLN A 232 0.36 -6.77 8.16
C GLN A 232 -0.74 -6.66 9.21
N LYS A 233 -1.18 -7.80 9.78
CA LYS A 233 -2.16 -7.82 10.88
C LYS A 233 -1.67 -6.98 12.07
N GLN A 234 -0.49 -7.33 12.60
CA GLN A 234 0.05 -6.67 13.79
C GLN A 234 0.30 -5.17 13.56
N GLY A 235 0.84 -4.82 12.38
CA GLY A 235 1.11 -3.42 12.02
C GLY A 235 -0.16 -2.60 11.83
N SER A 236 -1.19 -3.14 11.16
CA SER A 236 -2.45 -2.42 10.95
C SER A 236 -3.24 -2.27 12.26
N GLU A 237 -3.37 -3.33 13.06
CA GLU A 237 -4.07 -3.29 14.35
C GLU A 237 -3.36 -2.33 15.32
N PHE A 238 -2.02 -2.35 15.34
CA PHE A 238 -1.24 -1.41 16.15
C PHE A 238 -1.47 0.04 15.70
N ALA A 239 -1.32 0.34 14.42
CA ALA A 239 -1.49 1.70 13.90
C ALA A 239 -2.90 2.24 14.14
N MET A 240 -3.93 1.41 13.95
CA MET A 240 -5.33 1.81 14.19
C MET A 240 -5.66 2.03 15.65
N SER A 241 -4.99 1.32 16.58
CA SER A 241 -5.15 1.52 18.03
C SER A 241 -4.27 2.63 18.60
N HIS A 242 -3.28 3.13 17.85
CA HIS A 242 -2.34 4.18 18.26
C HIS A 242 -2.25 5.30 17.21
N PRO A 243 -3.32 6.10 17.03
CA PRO A 243 -3.39 7.12 15.98
C PRO A 243 -2.26 8.16 16.07
N ASP A 244 -1.80 8.51 17.26
CA ASP A 244 -0.69 9.44 17.43
C ASP A 244 0.65 8.86 16.91
N GLU A 245 0.89 7.56 17.09
CA GLU A 245 2.05 6.87 16.52
C GLU A 245 1.92 6.74 14.99
N MET A 246 0.71 6.53 14.48
CA MET A 246 0.44 6.53 13.05
C MET A 246 0.75 7.90 12.43
N VAL A 247 0.35 9.00 13.09
CA VAL A 247 0.73 10.37 12.68
C VAL A 247 2.23 10.54 12.70
N ALA A 248 2.89 10.19 13.81
CA ALA A 248 4.34 10.34 13.95
C ALA A 248 5.12 9.54 12.90
N MET A 249 4.74 8.28 12.65
CA MET A 249 5.34 7.41 11.62
C MET A 249 5.17 8.00 10.23
N THR A 250 3.95 8.46 9.88
CA THR A 250 3.66 9.04 8.57
C THR A 250 4.47 10.31 8.34
N VAL A 251 4.55 11.20 9.34
CA VAL A 251 5.38 12.42 9.27
C VAL A 251 6.86 12.06 9.08
N ALA A 252 7.38 11.15 9.89
CA ALA A 252 8.81 10.79 9.87
C ALA A 252 9.23 10.08 8.57
N LYS A 253 8.38 9.20 8.03
CA LYS A 253 8.73 8.34 6.88
C LYS A 253 8.34 8.93 5.53
N LEU A 254 7.27 9.74 5.48
CA LEU A 254 6.76 10.31 4.24
C LEU A 254 7.02 11.82 4.10
N GLY A 255 7.59 12.48 5.12
CA GLY A 255 7.92 13.90 5.08
C GLY A 255 6.71 14.84 5.02
N MET A 256 5.54 14.37 5.49
CA MET A 256 4.27 15.10 5.39
C MET A 256 4.06 16.05 6.58
N LYS A 257 3.25 17.09 6.38
CA LYS A 257 2.91 18.03 7.45
C LYS A 257 2.04 17.35 8.52
N LYS A 258 2.40 17.52 9.78
CA LYS A 258 1.71 16.90 10.91
C LYS A 258 0.21 17.21 10.95
N GLU A 259 -0.17 18.46 10.70
CA GLU A 259 -1.57 18.90 10.72
C GLU A 259 -2.41 18.22 9.63
N ALA A 260 -1.83 18.05 8.43
CA ALA A 260 -2.47 17.33 7.33
C ALA A 260 -2.67 15.85 7.65
N VAL A 261 -1.62 15.20 8.20
CA VAL A 261 -1.68 13.79 8.59
C VAL A 261 -2.68 13.59 9.73
N ALA A 262 -2.67 14.45 10.75
CA ALA A 262 -3.61 14.37 11.87
C ALA A 262 -5.07 14.52 11.43
N ALA A 263 -5.35 15.38 10.43
CA ALA A 263 -6.68 15.51 9.83
C ALA A 263 -7.09 14.27 9.00
N SER A 264 -6.14 13.44 8.60
CA SER A 264 -6.34 12.35 7.65
C SER A 264 -6.47 10.97 8.30
N VAL A 265 -5.85 10.74 9.48
CA VAL A 265 -5.79 9.41 10.10
C VAL A 265 -7.17 8.82 10.40
N GLY A 266 -8.16 9.65 10.74
CA GLY A 266 -9.54 9.22 10.97
C GLY A 266 -10.30 8.82 9.69
N ASN A 267 -9.76 9.17 8.52
CA ASN A 267 -10.38 8.91 7.22
C ASN A 267 -9.87 7.63 6.55
N VAL A 268 -8.89 6.94 7.12
CA VAL A 268 -8.35 5.67 6.62
C VAL A 268 -8.67 4.54 7.59
N GLU A 269 -8.76 3.33 7.06
CA GLU A 269 -9.02 2.13 7.82
C GLU A 269 -8.02 1.06 7.39
N LEU A 270 -6.87 1.04 8.08
CA LEU A 270 -5.83 0.04 7.85
C LEU A 270 -6.35 -1.33 8.32
N ASN A 271 -6.17 -2.32 7.50
CA ASN A 271 -6.63 -3.68 7.82
C ASN A 271 -5.75 -4.76 7.15
N TRP A 272 -6.15 -6.02 7.33
CA TRP A 272 -5.41 -7.17 6.82
C TRP A 272 -6.32 -8.29 6.30
N GLN A 273 -7.61 -8.28 6.66
CA GLN A 273 -8.51 -9.38 6.33
C GLN A 273 -9.01 -9.31 4.89
N MET A 274 -8.97 -10.45 4.20
CA MET A 274 -9.68 -10.65 2.94
C MET A 274 -11.07 -11.24 3.25
N THR A 275 -11.99 -10.38 3.68
CA THR A 275 -13.36 -10.81 3.99
C THR A 275 -14.15 -11.13 2.72
N PRO A 276 -15.26 -11.91 2.80
CA PRO A 276 -16.18 -12.09 1.67
C PRO A 276 -16.66 -10.76 1.09
N LYS A 277 -16.95 -9.77 1.94
CA LYS A 277 -17.33 -8.42 1.51
C LYS A 277 -16.23 -7.75 0.68
N MET A 278 -14.97 -7.82 1.12
CA MET A 278 -13.85 -7.29 0.33
C MET A 278 -13.75 -7.95 -1.05
N GLN A 279 -13.95 -9.27 -1.14
CA GLN A 279 -13.92 -9.99 -2.40
C GLN A 279 -15.06 -9.57 -3.33
N GLU A 280 -16.25 -9.31 -2.78
CA GLU A 280 -17.40 -8.78 -3.51
C GLU A 280 -17.14 -7.34 -4.00
N GLU A 281 -16.64 -6.46 -3.14
CA GLU A 281 -16.22 -5.10 -3.52
C GLU A 281 -15.18 -5.12 -4.63
N ALA A 282 -14.15 -5.99 -4.55
CA ALA A 282 -13.14 -6.14 -5.59
C ALA A 282 -13.73 -6.62 -6.93
N ARG A 283 -14.73 -7.50 -6.88
CA ARG A 283 -15.46 -7.96 -8.07
C ARG A 283 -16.25 -6.83 -8.70
N SER A 284 -16.96 -6.05 -7.88
CA SER A 284 -17.67 -4.84 -8.35
C SER A 284 -16.72 -3.84 -9.00
N TYR A 285 -15.50 -3.64 -8.47
CA TYR A 285 -14.48 -2.82 -9.14
C TYR A 285 -14.18 -3.31 -10.55
N ALA A 286 -13.96 -4.61 -10.72
CA ALA A 286 -13.64 -5.17 -12.03
C ALA A 286 -14.81 -5.04 -13.01
N GLU A 287 -16.04 -5.23 -12.55
CA GLU A 287 -17.26 -5.05 -13.35
C GLU A 287 -17.40 -3.59 -13.81
N HIS A 288 -17.26 -2.62 -12.92
CA HIS A 288 -17.26 -1.21 -13.27
C HIS A 288 -16.11 -0.82 -14.21
N MET A 289 -14.91 -1.36 -13.98
CA MET A 289 -13.77 -1.13 -14.88
C MET A 289 -14.04 -1.69 -16.30
N LEU A 290 -14.77 -2.80 -16.42
CA LEU A 290 -15.22 -3.33 -17.70
C LEU A 290 -16.25 -2.41 -18.36
N GLU A 291 -17.27 -1.96 -17.63
CA GLU A 291 -18.29 -1.00 -18.12
C GLU A 291 -17.66 0.32 -18.57
N LEU A 292 -16.68 0.80 -17.82
CA LEU A 292 -15.91 2.01 -18.11
C LEU A 292 -14.84 1.81 -19.21
N LYS A 293 -14.74 0.59 -19.78
CA LYS A 293 -13.79 0.20 -20.83
C LYS A 293 -12.31 0.37 -20.43
N GLN A 294 -12.02 0.31 -19.14
CA GLN A 294 -10.65 0.33 -18.62
C GLN A 294 -9.97 -1.05 -18.75
N ILE A 295 -10.78 -2.12 -18.75
CA ILE A 295 -10.34 -3.50 -19.03
C ILE A 295 -11.20 -4.11 -20.13
N ARG A 296 -10.73 -5.19 -20.77
CA ARG A 296 -11.44 -5.89 -21.85
C ARG A 296 -12.27 -7.05 -21.35
N ALA A 297 -11.91 -7.62 -20.22
CA ALA A 297 -12.62 -8.71 -19.56
C ALA A 297 -12.37 -8.63 -18.03
N VAL A 298 -13.36 -9.08 -17.26
CA VAL A 298 -13.19 -9.28 -15.81
C VAL A 298 -12.17 -10.40 -15.59
N PRO A 299 -11.14 -10.21 -14.75
CA PRO A 299 -10.16 -11.26 -14.48
C PRO A 299 -10.79 -12.44 -13.74
N ASP A 300 -10.17 -13.62 -13.86
CA ASP A 300 -10.55 -14.76 -13.05
C ASP A 300 -10.15 -14.55 -11.58
N PHE A 301 -11.15 -14.33 -10.74
CA PHE A 301 -10.96 -14.05 -9.32
C PHE A 301 -10.42 -15.25 -8.53
N ALA A 302 -10.59 -16.48 -9.01
CA ALA A 302 -10.02 -17.66 -8.39
C ALA A 302 -8.49 -17.71 -8.50
N THR A 303 -7.94 -17.03 -9.51
CA THR A 303 -6.48 -16.91 -9.70
C THR A 303 -5.92 -15.55 -9.27
N PHE A 304 -6.77 -14.52 -9.20
CA PHE A 304 -6.37 -13.17 -8.81
C PHE A 304 -6.38 -12.94 -7.30
N MET A 305 -7.28 -13.60 -6.56
CA MET A 305 -7.41 -13.45 -5.12
C MET A 305 -7.19 -14.79 -4.41
N ASP A 306 -6.30 -14.81 -3.41
CA ASP A 306 -6.00 -16.00 -2.61
C ASP A 306 -6.36 -15.75 -1.13
N PRO A 307 -7.59 -16.06 -0.70
CA PRO A 307 -8.02 -15.83 0.68
C PRO A 307 -7.42 -16.81 1.69
N ARG A 308 -6.80 -17.91 1.25
CA ARG A 308 -6.32 -19.00 2.14
C ARG A 308 -5.46 -18.51 3.29
N PHE A 309 -4.55 -17.58 3.02
CA PHE A 309 -3.65 -17.03 4.05
C PHE A 309 -4.41 -16.21 5.09
N SER A 310 -5.37 -15.37 4.64
CA SER A 310 -6.21 -14.57 5.52
C SER A 310 -7.15 -15.43 6.36
N ASP A 311 -7.76 -16.45 5.75
CA ASP A 311 -8.65 -17.39 6.43
C ASP A 311 -7.91 -18.24 7.47
N GLU A 312 -6.68 -18.67 7.14
CA GLU A 312 -5.81 -19.41 8.06
C GLU A 312 -5.46 -18.56 9.30
N LEU A 313 -5.06 -17.30 9.09
CA LEU A 313 -4.67 -16.40 10.17
C LEU A 313 -5.87 -15.92 11.02
N ALA A 314 -7.09 -15.93 10.47
CA ALA A 314 -8.31 -15.54 11.16
C ALA A 314 -8.87 -16.63 12.06
N ARG A 315 -8.43 -17.89 11.94
CA ARG A 315 -8.90 -18.99 12.79
C ARG A 315 -8.42 -18.80 14.23
N PRO A 316 -9.30 -18.98 15.21
CA PRO A 316 -8.86 -18.99 16.60
C PRO A 316 -7.86 -20.13 16.82
N ALA A 317 -6.83 -19.86 17.64
CA ALA A 317 -5.79 -20.82 18.01
C ALA A 317 -6.34 -21.93 18.92
#